data_c7f1489c0a58fc337092df3321d86799
#
_entry.id   c7f1489c0a58fc337092df3321d86799
#
_cell.length_a   1.000
_cell.length_b   1.000
_cell.length_c   1.000
_cell.angle_alpha   90.00
_cell.angle_beta   90.00
_cell.angle_gamma   90.00
#
_symmetry.space_group_name_H-M   'P 1'
#
loop_
_entity.id
_entity.type
_entity.pdbx_description
1 polymer ?
#
loop_
_entity_poly.entity_id
_entity_poly.type
_entity_poly.pdbx_seq_one_letter_code
_entity_poly.pdbx_strand_id
1 'polypeptide(L)'
;MILSIDDKSAMLQGLADRLNMGTDTILTVYIGADSAAVFSMPNPIEASITDGIITFNLPVKVLATKSGAPTTAKLTNTAGSNITFNIGSEIVLDKPEIYAGGYVSLTSLTITI
;
A
#
# COMPACT_ATOMS: atom_id res chain seq x y z
N MET A 1 -21.83 -14.20 5.58
CA MET A 1 -21.99 -12.84 6.15
C MET A 1 -21.98 -11.85 5.01
N ILE A 2 -22.98 -11.01 4.95
CA ILE A 2 -23.07 -9.95 3.95
C ILE A 2 -23.06 -8.61 4.70
N LEU A 3 -22.11 -7.74 4.38
CA LEU A 3 -22.00 -6.42 4.98
C LEU A 3 -22.70 -5.37 4.11
N SER A 4 -23.43 -4.45 4.75
CA SER A 4 -23.93 -3.25 4.07
C SER A 4 -22.76 -2.34 3.66
N ILE A 5 -23.00 -1.41 2.74
CA ILE A 5 -22.00 -0.42 2.34
C ILE A 5 -21.56 0.42 3.54
N ASP A 6 -22.48 0.78 4.43
CA ASP A 6 -22.15 1.56 5.63
C ASP A 6 -21.25 0.78 6.58
N ASP A 7 -21.50 -0.52 6.76
CA ASP A 7 -20.67 -1.38 7.60
C ASP A 7 -19.27 -1.53 6.99
N LYS A 8 -19.16 -1.71 5.69
CA LYS A 8 -17.88 -1.77 4.99
C LYS A 8 -17.09 -0.48 5.15
N SER A 9 -17.75 0.66 5.01
CA SER A 9 -17.11 1.97 5.18
C SER A 9 -16.62 2.17 6.61
N ALA A 10 -17.39 1.73 7.61
CA ALA A 10 -16.97 1.80 9.01
C ALA A 10 -15.74 0.93 9.29
N MET A 11 -15.67 -0.26 8.72
CA MET A 11 -14.51 -1.14 8.85
C MET A 11 -13.27 -0.54 8.20
N LEU A 12 -13.42 0.02 7.00
CA LEU A 12 -12.31 0.66 6.30
C LEU A 12 -11.85 1.94 7.00
N GLN A 13 -12.77 2.72 7.59
CA GLN A 13 -12.40 3.89 8.38
C GLN A 13 -11.60 3.49 9.62
N GLY A 14 -11.99 2.40 10.29
CA GLY A 14 -11.23 1.86 11.42
C GLY A 14 -9.82 1.44 11.00
N LEU A 15 -9.67 0.82 9.84
CA LEU A 15 -8.35 0.47 9.28
C LEU A 15 -7.53 1.73 8.97
N ALA A 16 -8.12 2.72 8.30
CA ALA A 16 -7.44 3.96 7.99
C ALA A 16 -6.99 4.71 9.26
N ASP A 17 -7.85 4.75 10.27
CA ASP A 17 -7.52 5.37 11.56
C ASP A 17 -6.32 4.68 12.21
N ARG A 18 -6.27 3.34 12.18
CA ARG A 18 -5.14 2.57 12.70
C ARG A 18 -3.85 2.85 11.91
N LEU A 19 -3.94 2.94 10.60
CA LEU A 19 -2.78 3.24 9.75
C LEU A 19 -2.27 4.68 9.99
N ASN A 20 -3.16 5.61 10.31
CA ASN A 20 -2.80 6.99 10.59
C ASN A 20 -2.29 7.22 12.03
N MET A 21 -2.57 6.30 12.95
CA MET A 21 -2.12 6.40 14.35
C MET A 21 -0.61 6.21 14.50
N GLY A 22 -0.04 5.32 13.70
CA GLY A 22 1.38 5.01 13.78
C GLY A 22 2.23 6.07 13.12
N THR A 23 3.47 6.16 13.56
CA THR A 23 4.53 6.83 12.82
C THR A 23 5.21 5.81 11.90
N ASP A 24 5.99 6.28 10.93
CA ASP A 24 6.76 5.40 10.05
C ASP A 24 5.90 4.36 9.33
N THR A 25 4.73 4.79 8.85
CA THR A 25 3.92 3.94 7.97
C THR A 25 4.63 3.82 6.63
N ILE A 26 5.06 2.62 6.31
CA ILE A 26 5.85 2.33 5.10
C ILE A 26 5.22 1.21 4.29
N LEU A 27 5.39 1.32 2.98
CA LEU A 27 5.04 0.25 2.04
C LEU A 27 6.34 -0.30 1.46
N THR A 28 6.64 -1.56 1.75
CA THR A 28 7.84 -2.24 1.26
C THR A 28 7.46 -3.17 0.12
N VAL A 29 8.08 -2.98 -1.03
CA VAL A 29 7.89 -3.81 -2.22
C VAL A 29 8.95 -4.88 -2.25
N TYR A 30 8.55 -6.14 -2.46
CA TYR A 30 9.43 -7.30 -2.44
C TYR A 30 9.55 -7.95 -3.81
N ILE A 31 10.75 -8.42 -4.12
CA ILE A 31 11.02 -9.36 -5.20
C ILE A 31 11.37 -10.68 -4.50
N GLY A 32 10.41 -11.63 -4.49
CA GLY A 32 10.55 -12.82 -3.66
C GLY A 32 10.64 -12.45 -2.18
N ALA A 33 11.76 -12.79 -1.53
CA ALA A 33 12.01 -12.47 -0.13
C ALA A 33 12.81 -11.18 0.07
N ASP A 34 13.28 -10.55 -1.01
CA ASP A 34 14.16 -9.38 -0.95
C ASP A 34 13.38 -8.07 -1.02
N SER A 35 13.66 -7.15 -0.09
CA SER A 35 13.14 -5.80 -0.14
C SER A 35 13.76 -5.05 -1.31
N ALA A 36 12.94 -4.53 -2.21
CA ALA A 36 13.39 -3.87 -3.43
C ALA A 36 13.11 -2.37 -3.45
N ALA A 37 12.07 -1.91 -2.77
CA ALA A 37 11.74 -0.49 -2.67
C ALA A 37 10.94 -0.24 -1.39
N VAL A 38 11.18 0.90 -0.74
CA VAL A 38 10.48 1.29 0.49
C VAL A 38 9.91 2.69 0.30
N PHE A 39 8.59 2.79 0.41
CA PHE A 39 7.87 4.06 0.30
C PHE A 39 7.46 4.53 1.68
N SER A 40 7.70 5.82 1.99
CA SER A 40 7.09 6.47 3.15
C SER A 40 5.71 6.96 2.77
N MET A 41 4.68 6.46 3.47
CA MET A 41 3.30 6.79 3.15
C MET A 41 2.92 8.16 3.71
N PRO A 42 2.08 8.93 3.00
CA PRO A 42 1.59 10.20 3.50
C PRO A 42 0.59 10.04 4.64
N ASN A 43 0.36 11.10 5.39
CA ASN A 43 -0.67 11.17 6.43
C ASN A 43 -1.55 12.40 6.16
N PRO A 44 -2.88 12.25 5.97
CA PRO A 44 -3.63 10.98 6.07
C PRO A 44 -3.29 10.02 4.94
N ILE A 45 -3.37 8.73 5.27
CA ILE A 45 -3.01 7.68 4.31
C ILE A 45 -4.12 7.48 3.27
N GLU A 46 -5.38 7.66 3.66
CA GLU A 46 -6.52 7.53 2.75
C GLU A 46 -6.81 8.82 1.97
N ALA A 47 -7.10 8.67 0.69
CA ALA A 47 -7.67 9.74 -0.14
C ALA A 47 -9.21 9.71 -0.07
N SER A 48 -9.81 8.51 -0.08
CA SER A 48 -11.26 8.35 0.02
C SER A 48 -11.63 6.96 0.52
N ILE A 49 -12.82 6.85 1.12
CA ILE A 49 -13.46 5.58 1.48
C ILE A 49 -14.87 5.65 0.91
N THR A 50 -15.15 4.83 -0.11
CA THR A 50 -16.42 4.86 -0.85
C THR A 50 -16.77 3.46 -1.35
N ASP A 51 -18.02 3.05 -1.15
CA ASP A 51 -18.59 1.81 -1.70
C ASP A 51 -17.77 0.54 -1.36
N GLY A 52 -17.23 0.48 -0.13
CA GLY A 52 -16.44 -0.66 0.31
C GLY A 52 -15.00 -0.65 -0.25
N ILE A 53 -14.54 0.49 -0.75
CA ILE A 53 -13.19 0.66 -1.30
C ILE A 53 -12.51 1.81 -0.58
N ILE A 54 -11.30 1.54 -0.06
CA ILE A 54 -10.40 2.59 0.40
C ILE A 54 -9.38 2.84 -0.70
N THR A 55 -9.25 4.11 -1.11
CA THR A 55 -8.25 4.57 -2.06
C THR A 55 -7.19 5.35 -1.28
N PHE A 56 -5.93 4.98 -1.45
CA PHE A 56 -4.84 5.58 -0.71
C PHE A 56 -4.26 6.79 -1.42
N ASN A 57 -3.77 7.75 -0.64
CA ASN A 57 -2.89 8.79 -1.14
C ASN A 57 -1.56 8.15 -1.53
N LEU A 58 -1.04 8.52 -2.69
CA LEU A 58 0.17 7.90 -3.22
C LEU A 58 1.42 8.63 -2.69
N PRO A 59 2.46 7.87 -2.29
CA PRO A 59 3.72 8.45 -1.84
C PRO A 59 4.54 8.97 -3.02
N VAL A 60 5.61 9.68 -2.71
CA VAL A 60 6.59 10.10 -3.71
C VAL A 60 7.38 8.89 -4.22
N LYS A 61 7.92 9.00 -5.43
CA LYS A 61 8.77 7.97 -6.01
C LYS A 61 10.04 7.75 -5.18
N VAL A 62 10.56 6.52 -5.22
CA VAL A 62 11.79 6.13 -4.50
C VAL A 62 12.72 5.37 -5.43
N LEU A 63 13.99 5.28 -5.03
CA LEU A 63 14.98 4.47 -5.75
C LEU A 63 14.84 3.01 -5.33
N ALA A 64 14.83 2.12 -6.32
CA ALA A 64 14.87 0.69 -6.08
C ALA A 64 16.28 0.25 -5.68
N THR A 65 16.36 -0.75 -4.81
CA THR A 65 17.62 -1.34 -4.34
C THR A 65 17.91 -2.71 -4.95
N LYS A 66 16.93 -3.30 -5.61
CA LYS A 66 17.02 -4.60 -6.28
C LYS A 66 16.39 -4.52 -7.66
N SER A 67 16.81 -5.40 -8.55
CA SER A 67 16.25 -5.52 -9.91
C SER A 67 15.40 -6.78 -10.02
N GLY A 68 14.30 -6.71 -10.75
CA GLY A 68 13.43 -7.82 -11.07
C GLY A 68 11.97 -7.43 -11.10
N ALA A 69 11.10 -8.44 -11.21
CA ALA A 69 9.65 -8.27 -11.20
C ALA A 69 9.13 -8.35 -9.75
N PRO A 70 8.48 -7.30 -9.24
CA PRO A 70 7.90 -7.32 -7.91
C PRO A 70 6.81 -8.39 -7.77
N THR A 71 6.76 -9.05 -6.62
CA THR A 71 5.80 -10.12 -6.34
C THR A 71 4.76 -9.71 -5.30
N THR A 72 5.20 -9.10 -4.20
CA THR A 72 4.33 -8.70 -3.09
C THR A 72 4.76 -7.35 -2.53
N ALA A 73 3.89 -6.76 -1.71
CA ALA A 73 4.21 -5.58 -0.93
C ALA A 73 3.59 -5.70 0.46
N LYS A 74 4.19 -5.06 1.45
CA LYS A 74 3.67 -5.03 2.82
C LYS A 74 3.57 -3.61 3.31
N LEU A 75 2.42 -3.28 3.89
CA LEU A 75 2.17 -2.00 4.55
C LEU A 75 2.27 -2.22 6.06
N THR A 76 3.22 -1.56 6.70
CA THR A 76 3.49 -1.70 8.13
C THR A 76 3.61 -0.34 8.79
N ASN A 77 3.34 -0.28 10.09
CA ASN A 77 3.55 0.92 10.90
C ASN A 77 3.86 0.58 12.36
N THR A 78 4.16 1.60 13.17
CA THR A 78 4.48 1.42 14.59
C THR A 78 3.28 1.04 15.45
N ALA A 79 2.05 1.19 14.95
CA ALA A 79 0.84 0.73 15.65
C ALA A 79 0.60 -0.77 15.51
N GLY A 80 1.43 -1.48 14.77
CA GLY A 80 1.37 -2.93 14.59
C GLY A 80 0.57 -3.39 13.38
N SER A 81 0.20 -2.48 12.47
CA SER A 81 -0.44 -2.87 11.22
C SER A 81 0.54 -3.62 10.31
N ASN A 82 0.05 -4.67 9.66
CA ASN A 82 0.82 -5.47 8.72
C ASN A 82 -0.15 -6.04 7.68
N ILE A 83 -0.16 -5.44 6.50
CA ILE A 83 -1.07 -5.81 5.41
C ILE A 83 -0.22 -6.22 4.22
N THR A 84 -0.48 -7.41 3.69
CA THR A 84 0.21 -7.93 2.51
C THR A 84 -0.66 -7.75 1.27
N PHE A 85 -0.08 -7.21 0.22
CA PHE A 85 -0.71 -7.00 -1.08
C PHE A 85 -0.04 -7.86 -2.14
N ASN A 86 -0.83 -8.32 -3.10
CA ASN A 86 -0.32 -8.91 -4.33
C ASN A 86 -0.17 -7.82 -5.40
N ILE A 87 0.97 -7.80 -6.07
CA ILE A 87 1.25 -6.83 -7.12
C ILE A 87 0.38 -7.12 -8.34
N GLY A 88 -0.22 -6.08 -8.90
CA GLY A 88 -0.98 -6.14 -10.13
C GLY A 88 -2.49 -5.98 -9.99
N SER A 89 -3.05 -6.18 -8.79
CA SER A 89 -4.49 -6.00 -8.54
C SER A 89 -4.74 -4.86 -7.57
N GLU A 90 -4.40 -5.05 -6.30
CA GLU A 90 -4.61 -4.06 -5.24
C GLU A 90 -3.57 -2.95 -5.29
N ILE A 91 -2.37 -3.26 -5.76
CA ILE A 91 -1.27 -2.31 -5.91
C ILE A 91 -0.73 -2.38 -7.34
N VAL A 92 -0.56 -1.22 -7.96
CA VAL A 92 -0.03 -1.11 -9.32
C VAL A 92 1.16 -0.16 -9.29
N LEU A 93 2.27 -0.62 -9.86
CA LEU A 93 3.48 0.17 -10.04
C LEU A 93 3.51 0.78 -11.46
N ASP A 94 4.31 1.80 -11.64
CA ASP A 94 4.47 2.47 -12.94
C ASP A 94 5.14 1.58 -13.99
N LYS A 95 5.84 0.51 -13.56
CA LYS A 95 6.54 -0.42 -14.45
C LYS A 95 6.36 -1.86 -13.96
N PRO A 96 6.29 -2.85 -14.91
CA PRO A 96 6.19 -4.26 -14.54
C PRO A 96 7.48 -4.83 -13.94
N GLU A 97 8.62 -4.23 -14.24
CA GLU A 97 9.92 -4.59 -13.67
C GLU A 97 10.61 -3.36 -13.14
N ILE A 98 11.39 -3.55 -12.07
CA ILE A 98 12.16 -2.48 -11.45
C ILE A 98 13.66 -2.80 -11.54
N TYR A 99 14.47 -1.75 -11.50
CA TYR A 99 15.93 -1.85 -11.64
C TYR A 99 16.60 -1.12 -10.50
N ALA A 100 17.59 -1.77 -9.89
CA ALA A 100 18.39 -1.15 -8.83
C ALA A 100 18.97 0.18 -9.33
N GLY A 101 18.78 1.24 -8.55
CA GLY A 101 19.18 2.60 -8.90
C GLY A 101 18.18 3.37 -9.76
N GLY A 102 17.11 2.71 -10.24
CA GLY A 102 16.02 3.36 -10.96
C GLY A 102 14.89 3.79 -10.03
N TYR A 103 14.10 4.76 -10.45
CA TYR A 103 12.93 5.19 -9.70
C TYR A 103 11.76 4.24 -9.85
N VAL A 104 11.01 4.06 -8.76
CA VAL A 104 9.76 3.31 -8.71
C VAL A 104 8.67 4.23 -8.17
N SER A 105 7.51 4.21 -8.80
CA SER A 105 6.33 4.96 -8.38
C SER A 105 5.11 4.04 -8.27
N LEU A 106 4.22 4.36 -7.31
CA LEU A 106 2.90 3.75 -7.27
C LEU A 106 1.95 4.52 -8.19
N THR A 107 1.15 3.82 -8.96
CA THR A 107 0.09 4.42 -9.77
C THR A 107 -1.28 4.18 -9.16
N SER A 108 -1.43 3.15 -8.33
CA SER A 108 -2.68 2.83 -7.64
C SER A 108 -2.41 1.99 -6.41
N LEU A 109 -3.16 2.26 -5.34
CA LEU A 109 -3.21 1.41 -4.15
C LEU A 109 -4.62 1.48 -3.57
N THR A 110 -5.32 0.35 -3.54
CA THR A 110 -6.69 0.25 -3.02
C THR A 110 -6.88 -1.01 -2.20
N ILE A 111 -7.82 -0.97 -1.27
CA ILE A 111 -8.33 -2.14 -0.56
C ILE A 111 -9.84 -2.19 -0.76
N THR A 112 -10.35 -3.36 -1.16
CA THR A 112 -11.78 -3.61 -1.37
C THR A 112 -12.25 -4.70 -0.42
N ILE A 113 -13.37 -4.48 0.25
CA ILE A 113 -14.03 -5.50 1.07
C ILE A 113 -15.48 -5.73 0.65
#